data_3892a1f1a63ea0ed656ef11e32258991
#
_entry.id   3892a1f1a63ea0ed656ef11e32258991
#
_cell.length_a   1.000
_cell.length_b   1.000
_cell.length_c   1.000
_cell.angle_alpha   90.00
_cell.angle_beta   90.00
_cell.angle_gamma   90.00
#
_symmetry.space_group_name_H-M   'P 1'
#
loop_
_entity.id
_entity.type
_entity.pdbx_description
1 polymer ?
#
loop_
_entity_poly.entity_id
_entity_poly.type
_entity_poly.pdbx_seq_one_letter_code
_entity_poly.pdbx_strand_id
1 'polypeptide(L)'
;MKKLFLCFNLIAGIAFAQTDTINLKPLILNDAFLKNHYKSQSIIKLNDSILEQNPNQLTQVLQAQTPIYFKENGRGMVSSPSFRGTLASHTAVIWNGINVNSQTTGQTDFNLFASNSFDGILVKPGGGSIAYGTGSIGGTIHLLNKFEYDKGLQQKINLGYGSYDTWSGKYQLKYSTEKFSSSIDYERNQSDNDYKIPNHMKKNLNGKYYFNTINGNFGYKIDPKNELKLYSMFNFGKREFPLVDIGSTPSGYENQDYRLMTEWNFNPNEKWQSQLKLAYIREESSYFNNIHKSYSDDLQVDNYILKYYLNHQLTNNFELSLLSEANYNQGSGNNLTKSDQNSINFALIAKHKLSDVLEYEASIRQDFSDTYQNPFIYSLGFNYRPIHSYQLRGNVSKNFRNPTYNDLFWKTGGNPDLKSESAYQFELGNDFINKNLNIQTNIFYNKLSDMIQWIPSSQNSSYWVPVNINKAETYGFEMIGNYKWNAFSFNTTYAYTKTKDKFKNKELMYSPNHKWTASAQYTYKRLSAFVQNIYTSKVFTDSQEERTLDGFWLMNFGLNYTISPLYSISMRVNNVFNQEYQTQENRWQPGTNYNIQLQIKF
;
A
#
# COMPACT_ATOMS: atom_id res chain seq x y z
N MET A 1 25.41 11.29 24.80
CA MET A 1 26.32 10.90 23.70
C MET A 1 27.46 9.95 24.09
N LYS A 2 27.75 9.66 25.36
CA LYS A 2 28.83 8.73 25.76
C LYS A 2 28.44 7.26 25.94
N LYS A 3 27.16 6.88 25.85
CA LYS A 3 26.71 5.48 25.99
C LYS A 3 26.47 4.73 24.66
N LEU A 4 26.65 5.42 23.52
CA LEU A 4 26.41 4.81 22.18
C LEU A 4 27.66 4.13 21.59
N PHE A 5 28.84 4.37 22.16
CA PHE A 5 30.12 3.84 21.64
C PHE A 5 30.48 2.43 22.14
N LEU A 6 29.78 1.90 23.16
CA LEU A 6 30.14 0.61 23.77
C LEU A 6 29.54 -0.62 23.08
N CYS A 7 28.49 -0.44 22.28
CA CYS A 7 27.87 -1.59 21.57
C CYS A 7 28.53 -1.94 20.22
N PHE A 8 29.41 -1.11 19.71
CA PHE A 8 30.04 -1.33 18.39
C PHE A 8 31.30 -2.19 18.42
N ASN A 9 31.91 -2.42 19.58
CA ASN A 9 33.18 -3.15 19.68
C ASN A 9 33.08 -4.67 19.93
N LEU A 10 31.88 -5.24 20.02
CA LEU A 10 31.70 -6.68 20.29
C LEU A 10 31.46 -7.55 19.04
N ILE A 11 31.47 -6.96 17.83
CA ILE A 11 31.14 -7.66 16.56
C ILE A 11 32.38 -7.96 15.70
N ALA A 12 33.58 -7.59 16.11
CA ALA A 12 34.80 -7.65 15.26
C ALA A 12 35.50 -9.02 15.22
N GLY A 13 34.91 -10.09 15.70
CA GLY A 13 35.65 -11.34 15.99
C GLY A 13 35.20 -12.63 15.32
N ILE A 14 34.35 -12.64 14.27
CA ILE A 14 34.04 -13.91 13.57
C ILE A 14 33.82 -13.66 12.06
N ALA A 15 34.86 -13.75 11.29
CA ALA A 15 34.77 -13.71 9.84
C ALA A 15 35.55 -14.85 9.19
N PHE A 16 34.95 -16.01 9.04
CA PHE A 16 35.29 -17.00 7.97
C PHE A 16 34.16 -18.01 7.88
N ALA A 17 33.26 -17.85 6.91
CA ALA A 17 32.35 -18.91 6.50
C ALA A 17 31.98 -18.74 5.02
N GLN A 18 32.13 -19.81 4.29
CA GLN A 18 31.71 -19.98 2.91
C GLN A 18 30.21 -19.65 2.74
N THR A 19 29.89 -18.77 1.81
CA THR A 19 28.53 -18.28 1.59
C THR A 19 27.81 -19.10 0.53
N ASP A 20 26.81 -19.87 0.93
CA ASP A 20 25.73 -20.20 0.01
C ASP A 20 24.94 -18.93 -0.28
N THR A 21 25.01 -18.46 -1.51
CA THR A 21 24.26 -17.30 -1.98
C THR A 21 22.78 -17.63 -1.97
N ILE A 22 22.03 -17.05 -1.03
CA ILE A 22 20.56 -17.05 -1.12
C ILE A 22 20.20 -16.17 -2.32
N ASN A 23 19.92 -16.80 -3.44
CA ASN A 23 19.34 -16.14 -4.60
C ASN A 23 17.91 -15.73 -4.23
N LEU A 24 17.70 -14.43 -4.02
CA LEU A 24 16.34 -13.88 -3.89
C LEU A 24 15.61 -14.20 -5.21
N LYS A 25 14.53 -14.99 -5.11
CA LYS A 25 13.70 -15.29 -6.27
C LYS A 25 13.25 -13.97 -6.92
N PRO A 26 13.38 -13.81 -8.23
CA PRO A 26 12.92 -12.60 -8.91
C PRO A 26 11.41 -12.46 -8.69
N LEU A 27 10.97 -11.25 -8.33
CA LEU A 27 9.54 -10.94 -8.24
C LEU A 27 8.95 -11.00 -9.64
N ILE A 28 8.02 -11.90 -9.86
CA ILE A 28 7.32 -12.01 -11.14
C ILE A 28 6.20 -10.98 -11.14
N LEU A 29 6.26 -10.02 -12.06
CA LEU A 29 5.22 -9.02 -12.25
C LEU A 29 4.06 -9.64 -13.04
N ASN A 30 2.94 -9.88 -12.39
CA ASN A 30 1.73 -10.42 -13.05
C ASN A 30 0.85 -9.31 -13.64
N ASP A 31 1.02 -8.06 -13.22
CA ASP A 31 0.40 -6.91 -13.87
C ASP A 31 1.13 -6.63 -15.19
N ALA A 32 0.47 -6.92 -16.32
CA ALA A 32 1.05 -6.76 -17.65
C ALA A 32 1.43 -5.31 -17.95
N PHE A 33 0.63 -4.34 -17.52
CA PHE A 33 0.94 -2.93 -17.65
C PHE A 33 2.20 -2.56 -16.87
N LEU A 34 2.25 -2.91 -15.59
CA LEU A 34 3.39 -2.59 -14.74
C LEU A 34 4.67 -3.24 -15.26
N LYS A 35 4.60 -4.47 -15.78
CA LYS A 35 5.74 -5.17 -16.38
C LYS A 35 6.34 -4.40 -17.55
N ASN A 36 5.50 -3.79 -18.38
CA ASN A 36 5.92 -3.13 -19.62
C ASN A 36 6.27 -1.65 -19.44
N HIS A 37 5.67 -0.94 -18.44
CA HIS A 37 5.65 0.53 -18.36
C HIS A 37 6.17 1.12 -17.02
N TYR A 38 7.15 0.52 -16.37
CA TYR A 38 7.63 1.01 -15.07
C TYR A 38 8.97 1.75 -15.09
N LYS A 39 9.70 1.74 -16.20
CA LYS A 39 11.13 2.13 -16.22
C LYS A 39 11.41 3.60 -15.99
N SER A 40 10.45 4.49 -16.25
CA SER A 40 10.59 5.94 -16.04
C SER A 40 10.36 6.41 -14.60
N GLN A 41 9.94 5.53 -13.70
CA GLN A 41 9.62 5.84 -12.31
C GLN A 41 10.30 4.87 -11.32
N SER A 42 10.37 5.28 -10.05
CA SER A 42 10.92 4.44 -8.96
C SER A 42 9.97 3.31 -8.58
N ILE A 43 10.51 2.18 -8.15
CA ILE A 43 9.73 1.07 -7.56
C ILE A 43 10.46 0.49 -6.36
N ILE A 44 9.77 0.39 -5.23
CA ILE A 44 10.20 -0.36 -4.05
C ILE A 44 9.55 -1.74 -4.12
N LYS A 45 10.37 -2.79 -4.08
CA LYS A 45 9.91 -4.19 -4.14
C LYS A 45 10.01 -4.83 -2.77
N LEU A 46 8.88 -5.28 -2.23
CA LEU A 46 8.79 -6.06 -1.01
C LEU A 46 8.49 -7.51 -1.40
N ASN A 47 9.49 -8.36 -1.26
CA ASN A 47 9.41 -9.78 -1.62
C ASN A 47 8.92 -10.64 -0.45
N ASP A 48 8.66 -11.92 -0.71
CA ASP A 48 8.18 -12.90 0.27
C ASP A 48 8.98 -12.90 1.57
N SER A 49 10.32 -12.78 1.51
CA SER A 49 11.16 -12.84 2.71
C SER A 49 10.96 -11.63 3.62
N ILE A 50 10.68 -10.45 3.07
CA ILE A 50 10.35 -9.23 3.83
C ILE A 50 8.95 -9.38 4.44
N LEU A 51 7.99 -9.95 3.69
CA LEU A 51 6.63 -10.16 4.15
C LEU A 51 6.58 -11.22 5.26
N GLU A 52 7.34 -12.31 5.14
CA GLU A 52 7.45 -13.34 6.19
C GLU A 52 8.10 -12.83 7.47
N GLN A 53 9.02 -11.86 7.40
CA GLN A 53 9.63 -11.23 8.57
C GLN A 53 8.69 -10.27 9.31
N ASN A 54 7.65 -9.78 8.63
CA ASN A 54 6.69 -8.81 9.16
C ASN A 54 5.26 -9.36 9.03
N PRO A 55 4.95 -10.49 9.64
CA PRO A 55 3.63 -11.07 9.52
C PRO A 55 2.59 -10.17 10.19
N ASN A 56 1.37 -10.26 9.73
CA ASN A 56 0.10 -9.81 10.28
C ASN A 56 -0.50 -8.56 9.63
N GLN A 57 0.14 -7.40 9.63
CA GLN A 57 -0.51 -6.16 9.16
C GLN A 57 0.30 -5.46 8.07
N LEU A 58 -0.35 -5.19 6.95
CA LEU A 58 0.28 -4.51 5.82
C LEU A 58 0.79 -3.12 6.18
N THR A 59 0.08 -2.38 7.05
CA THR A 59 0.52 -1.08 7.57
C THR A 59 1.91 -1.14 8.19
N GLN A 60 2.17 -2.13 9.05
CA GLN A 60 3.47 -2.27 9.73
C GLN A 60 4.61 -2.54 8.75
N VAL A 61 4.36 -3.38 7.74
CA VAL A 61 5.35 -3.67 6.68
C VAL A 61 5.69 -2.40 5.91
N LEU A 62 4.67 -1.70 5.42
CA LEU A 62 4.85 -0.50 4.60
C LEU A 62 5.50 0.64 5.41
N GLN A 63 5.09 0.84 6.67
CA GLN A 63 5.67 1.84 7.55
C GLN A 63 7.17 1.61 7.79
N ALA A 64 7.58 0.36 7.87
CA ALA A 64 8.93 -0.04 8.19
C ALA A 64 9.87 -0.18 6.98
N GLN A 65 9.32 -0.34 5.78
CA GLN A 65 10.09 -0.64 4.56
C GLN A 65 9.98 0.46 3.49
N THR A 66 9.16 1.49 3.72
CA THR A 66 8.88 2.54 2.72
C THR A 66 8.88 3.93 3.35
N PRO A 67 8.98 4.99 2.54
CA PRO A 67 8.86 6.36 3.03
C PRO A 67 7.40 6.79 3.32
N ILE A 68 6.40 5.90 3.20
CA ILE A 68 5.00 6.22 3.46
C ILE A 68 4.77 6.44 4.95
N TYR A 69 4.17 7.57 5.31
CA TYR A 69 3.66 7.81 6.66
C TYR A 69 2.24 7.26 6.79
N PHE A 70 1.94 6.61 7.91
CA PHE A 70 0.60 6.12 8.22
C PHE A 70 0.04 6.82 9.46
N LYS A 71 -1.14 7.37 9.31
CA LYS A 71 -1.98 7.86 10.41
C LYS A 71 -2.91 6.73 10.81
N GLU A 72 -2.80 6.24 12.06
CA GLU A 72 -3.60 5.13 12.59
C GLU A 72 -4.46 5.60 13.77
N ASN A 73 -5.71 5.18 13.79
CA ASN A 73 -6.65 5.42 14.90
C ASN A 73 -6.40 4.49 16.12
N GLY A 74 -5.17 4.03 16.30
CA GLY A 74 -4.73 3.00 17.23
C GLY A 74 -4.31 1.73 16.48
N ARG A 75 -3.56 0.86 17.15
CA ARG A 75 -3.07 -0.39 16.55
C ARG A 75 -4.23 -1.24 16.04
N GLY A 76 -4.16 -1.69 14.78
CA GLY A 76 -5.19 -2.52 14.15
C GLY A 76 -6.46 -1.78 13.73
N MET A 77 -6.52 -0.46 13.98
CA MET A 77 -7.65 0.38 13.59
C MET A 77 -7.49 0.91 12.16
N VAL A 78 -8.34 1.87 11.77
CA VAL A 78 -8.23 2.50 10.44
C VAL A 78 -6.84 3.09 10.24
N SER A 79 -6.21 2.74 9.13
CA SER A 79 -4.86 3.14 8.75
C SER A 79 -4.89 3.90 7.43
N SER A 80 -4.49 5.16 7.46
CA SER A 80 -4.53 6.10 6.35
C SER A 80 -3.11 6.47 5.91
N PRO A 81 -2.70 6.17 4.67
CA PRO A 81 -1.37 6.51 4.16
C PRO A 81 -1.27 8.00 3.83
N SER A 82 -0.08 8.58 3.99
CA SER A 82 0.33 9.85 3.39
C SER A 82 1.62 9.62 2.62
N PHE A 83 1.55 9.75 1.31
CA PHE A 83 2.67 9.53 0.42
C PHE A 83 3.09 10.85 -0.21
N ARG A 84 4.36 11.25 -0.06
CA ARG A 84 4.87 12.56 -0.53
C ARG A 84 4.04 13.75 -0.04
N GLY A 85 3.50 13.66 1.19
CA GLY A 85 2.69 14.71 1.79
C GLY A 85 1.29 14.87 1.21
N THR A 86 0.79 13.91 0.42
CA THR A 86 -0.56 13.92 -0.13
C THR A 86 -1.57 13.24 0.82
N LEU A 87 -2.87 13.40 0.53
CA LEU A 87 -3.94 12.80 1.32
C LEU A 87 -3.99 11.27 1.15
N ALA A 88 -4.64 10.57 2.07
CA ALA A 88 -4.83 9.11 1.98
C ALA A 88 -5.57 8.68 0.71
N SER A 89 -6.57 9.45 0.28
CA SER A 89 -7.32 9.24 -0.96
C SER A 89 -6.51 9.49 -2.25
N HIS A 90 -5.27 9.97 -2.12
CA HIS A 90 -4.31 10.15 -3.22
C HIS A 90 -3.36 8.96 -3.39
N THR A 91 -3.51 7.90 -2.61
CA THR A 91 -2.74 6.66 -2.73
C THR A 91 -3.65 5.54 -3.22
N ALA A 92 -3.42 5.05 -4.44
CA ALA A 92 -4.20 3.94 -4.98
C ALA A 92 -3.61 2.59 -4.59
N VAL A 93 -4.48 1.67 -4.19
CA VAL A 93 -4.13 0.26 -3.94
C VAL A 93 -4.61 -0.58 -5.11
N ILE A 94 -3.69 -1.31 -5.70
CA ILE A 94 -3.91 -2.05 -6.94
C ILE A 94 -3.81 -3.55 -6.65
N TRP A 95 -4.91 -4.23 -6.67
CA TRP A 95 -4.98 -5.68 -6.52
C TRP A 95 -4.93 -6.36 -7.89
N ASN A 96 -3.80 -7.00 -8.21
CA ASN A 96 -3.56 -7.67 -9.50
C ASN A 96 -3.98 -6.84 -10.73
N GLY A 97 -3.71 -5.51 -10.70
CA GLY A 97 -3.98 -4.58 -11.81
C GLY A 97 -5.33 -3.86 -11.76
N ILE A 98 -6.16 -4.09 -10.74
CA ILE A 98 -7.43 -3.39 -10.50
C ILE A 98 -7.30 -2.48 -9.27
N ASN A 99 -7.77 -1.23 -9.37
CA ASN A 99 -7.83 -0.29 -8.26
C ASN A 99 -8.94 -0.73 -7.29
N VAL A 100 -8.58 -0.94 -6.01
CA VAL A 100 -9.47 -1.42 -4.94
C VAL A 100 -9.67 -0.40 -3.82
N ASN A 101 -9.41 0.88 -4.09
CA ASN A 101 -9.75 1.93 -3.13
C ASN A 101 -11.26 1.96 -2.91
N SER A 102 -11.65 2.18 -1.66
CA SER A 102 -13.06 2.32 -1.28
C SER A 102 -13.75 3.40 -2.11
N GLN A 103 -14.91 3.08 -2.66
CA GLN A 103 -15.71 4.03 -3.42
C GLN A 103 -16.39 5.06 -2.49
N THR A 104 -16.58 4.74 -1.21
CA THR A 104 -17.21 5.63 -0.23
C THR A 104 -16.25 6.68 0.33
N THR A 105 -14.99 6.30 0.59
CA THR A 105 -13.99 7.17 1.24
C THR A 105 -12.80 7.53 0.36
N GLY A 106 -12.65 6.88 -0.79
CA GLY A 106 -11.53 7.09 -1.72
C GLY A 106 -10.18 6.54 -1.24
N GLN A 107 -10.13 5.89 -0.08
CA GLN A 107 -8.90 5.34 0.49
C GLN A 107 -9.06 3.86 0.83
N THR A 108 -7.96 3.17 0.94
CA THR A 108 -7.91 1.80 1.43
C THR A 108 -7.46 1.79 2.88
N ASP A 109 -8.11 0.97 3.70
CA ASP A 109 -7.65 0.67 5.05
C ASP A 109 -6.66 -0.51 5.02
N PHE A 110 -5.39 -0.23 5.26
CA PHE A 110 -4.31 -1.20 5.13
C PHE A 110 -4.30 -2.26 6.23
N ASN A 111 -5.00 -2.04 7.35
CA ASN A 111 -5.12 -3.04 8.41
C ASN A 111 -6.16 -4.13 8.12
N LEU A 112 -6.98 -3.96 7.05
CA LEU A 112 -7.85 -5.01 6.53
C LEU A 112 -7.09 -6.06 5.69
N PHE A 113 -5.85 -5.76 5.28
CA PHE A 113 -5.06 -6.66 4.46
C PHE A 113 -3.96 -7.33 5.29
N ALA A 114 -3.96 -8.64 5.31
CA ALA A 114 -2.85 -9.41 5.85
C ALA A 114 -1.66 -9.33 4.88
N SER A 115 -0.48 -8.96 5.38
CA SER A 115 0.71 -8.76 4.53
C SER A 115 1.15 -10.04 3.80
N ASN A 116 0.94 -11.19 4.43
CA ASN A 116 1.31 -12.51 3.92
C ASN A 116 0.24 -13.17 3.02
N SER A 117 -0.84 -12.44 2.70
CA SER A 117 -1.87 -12.87 1.72
C SER A 117 -1.45 -12.62 0.27
N PHE A 118 -0.32 -11.94 0.07
CA PHE A 118 0.23 -11.61 -1.24
C PHE A 118 1.62 -12.21 -1.41
N ASP A 119 1.94 -12.65 -2.62
CA ASP A 119 3.26 -13.19 -2.96
C ASP A 119 4.27 -12.07 -3.28
N GLY A 120 3.81 -10.82 -3.40
CA GLY A 120 4.65 -9.65 -3.58
C GLY A 120 3.88 -8.34 -3.47
N ILE A 121 4.58 -7.33 -2.96
CA ILE A 121 4.06 -5.97 -2.86
C ILE A 121 5.03 -5.03 -3.54
N LEU A 122 4.49 -4.16 -4.41
CA LEU A 122 5.28 -3.11 -5.04
C LEU A 122 4.72 -1.75 -4.62
N VAL A 123 5.61 -0.86 -4.27
CA VAL A 123 5.27 0.53 -3.97
C VAL A 123 5.91 1.41 -5.03
N LYS A 124 5.07 2.13 -5.76
CA LYS A 124 5.47 3.05 -6.83
C LYS A 124 5.12 4.47 -6.41
N PRO A 125 6.11 5.28 -6.02
CA PRO A 125 5.91 6.70 -5.78
C PRO A 125 5.49 7.45 -7.03
N GLY A 126 4.76 8.58 -6.85
CA GLY A 126 4.35 9.44 -7.96
C GLY A 126 3.12 8.95 -8.73
N GLY A 127 2.76 9.68 -9.76
CA GLY A 127 1.52 9.51 -10.50
C GLY A 127 1.35 8.15 -11.17
N GLY A 128 0.11 7.64 -11.12
CA GLY A 128 -0.29 6.37 -11.72
C GLY A 128 -1.60 6.42 -12.48
N SER A 129 -2.19 7.63 -12.67
CA SER A 129 -3.55 7.77 -13.20
C SER A 129 -3.72 7.26 -14.63
N ILE A 130 -2.67 7.23 -15.46
CA ILE A 130 -2.72 6.65 -16.82
C ILE A 130 -3.25 5.22 -16.77
N ALA A 131 -2.74 4.38 -15.87
CA ALA A 131 -3.08 2.96 -15.81
C ALA A 131 -4.21 2.63 -14.82
N TYR A 132 -4.26 3.35 -13.70
CA TYR A 132 -5.05 2.95 -12.54
C TYR A 132 -6.13 3.97 -12.16
N GLY A 133 -6.25 5.07 -12.94
CA GLY A 133 -7.32 6.06 -12.80
C GLY A 133 -7.24 6.88 -11.54
N THR A 134 -8.40 7.10 -10.96
CA THR A 134 -8.63 7.97 -9.81
C THR A 134 -7.80 7.59 -8.57
N GLY A 135 -7.39 8.60 -7.78
CA GLY A 135 -6.69 8.40 -6.51
C GLY A 135 -5.20 8.07 -6.62
N SER A 136 -4.64 8.02 -7.85
CA SER A 136 -3.24 7.66 -8.09
C SER A 136 -2.35 8.90 -8.22
N ILE A 137 -2.42 9.84 -7.27
CA ILE A 137 -1.64 11.09 -7.26
C ILE A 137 -0.32 10.91 -6.48
N GLY A 138 -0.39 10.50 -5.22
CA GLY A 138 0.78 10.36 -4.34
C GLY A 138 1.64 9.16 -4.68
N GLY A 139 1.00 8.08 -5.08
CA GLY A 139 1.63 6.81 -5.45
C GLY A 139 0.63 5.68 -5.62
N THR A 140 1.15 4.52 -5.99
CA THR A 140 0.37 3.29 -6.07
C THR A 140 1.04 2.16 -5.29
N ILE A 141 0.24 1.33 -4.63
CA ILE A 141 0.67 0.15 -3.89
C ILE A 141 0.04 -1.07 -4.54
N HIS A 142 0.87 -1.93 -5.12
CA HIS A 142 0.42 -3.10 -5.87
C HIS A 142 0.50 -4.34 -4.99
N LEU A 143 -0.62 -5.03 -4.87
CA LEU A 143 -0.79 -6.29 -4.16
C LEU A 143 -0.88 -7.41 -5.20
N LEU A 144 0.12 -8.30 -5.24
CA LEU A 144 0.32 -9.26 -6.32
C LEU A 144 0.21 -10.69 -5.82
N ASN A 145 -0.59 -11.50 -6.52
CA ASN A 145 -0.64 -12.94 -6.35
C ASN A 145 0.08 -13.63 -7.52
N LYS A 146 0.80 -14.72 -7.22
CA LYS A 146 1.64 -15.45 -8.17
C LYS A 146 1.06 -16.82 -8.46
N PHE A 147 1.10 -17.20 -9.73
CA PHE A 147 0.78 -18.56 -10.16
C PHE A 147 2.07 -19.34 -10.37
N GLU A 148 2.19 -20.46 -9.69
CA GLU A 148 3.30 -21.39 -9.84
C GLU A 148 2.76 -22.70 -10.45
N TYR A 149 3.41 -23.19 -11.49
CA TYR A 149 3.05 -24.43 -12.17
C TYR A 149 4.10 -25.50 -11.89
N ASP A 150 3.71 -26.77 -11.98
CA ASP A 150 4.58 -27.94 -11.84
C ASP A 150 5.34 -28.02 -10.50
N LYS A 151 4.59 -27.74 -9.39
CA LYS A 151 5.15 -27.77 -8.02
C LYS A 151 4.53 -28.84 -7.14
N GLY A 152 3.48 -29.53 -7.61
CA GLY A 152 2.72 -30.48 -6.80
C GLY A 152 1.98 -29.83 -5.63
N LEU A 153 1.76 -30.60 -4.59
CA LEU A 153 1.08 -30.18 -3.38
C LEU A 153 2.05 -29.54 -2.40
N GLN A 154 1.68 -28.38 -1.85
CA GLN A 154 2.42 -27.67 -0.81
C GLN A 154 1.42 -27.17 0.22
N GLN A 155 1.71 -27.34 1.48
CA GLN A 155 0.89 -26.86 2.58
C GLN A 155 1.73 -26.07 3.56
N LYS A 156 1.13 -25.01 4.14
CA LYS A 156 1.81 -24.16 5.11
C LYS A 156 0.83 -23.74 6.20
N ILE A 157 1.23 -23.93 7.46
CA ILE A 157 0.52 -23.46 8.64
C ILE A 157 1.40 -22.44 9.34
N ASN A 158 0.86 -21.29 9.68
CA ASN A 158 1.48 -20.29 10.55
C ASN A 158 0.60 -20.10 11.78
N LEU A 159 1.18 -20.18 12.97
CA LEU A 159 0.51 -19.92 14.24
C LEU A 159 1.30 -18.89 15.01
N GLY A 160 0.66 -17.82 15.44
CA GLY A 160 1.31 -16.72 16.14
C GLY A 160 0.60 -16.35 17.44
N TYR A 161 1.39 -15.96 18.44
CA TYR A 161 0.93 -15.40 19.69
C TYR A 161 1.79 -14.21 20.10
N GLY A 162 1.18 -13.17 20.65
CA GLY A 162 1.90 -11.96 21.04
C GLY A 162 1.22 -11.17 22.15
N SER A 163 1.82 -10.02 22.47
CA SER A 163 1.31 -9.08 23.48
C SER A 163 -0.15 -8.71 23.23
N TYR A 164 -0.87 -8.40 24.30
CA TYR A 164 -2.28 -7.96 24.29
C TYR A 164 -3.24 -9.04 23.78
N ASP A 165 -2.95 -10.30 24.16
CA ASP A 165 -3.66 -11.50 23.73
C ASP A 165 -3.87 -11.55 22.20
N THR A 166 -2.80 -11.21 21.47
CA THR A 166 -2.83 -11.23 20.00
C THR A 166 -2.61 -12.65 19.51
N TRP A 167 -3.58 -13.20 18.77
CA TRP A 167 -3.52 -14.50 18.11
C TRP A 167 -3.57 -14.33 16.61
N SER A 168 -2.75 -15.09 15.91
CA SER A 168 -2.83 -15.20 14.45
C SER A 168 -2.71 -16.66 14.03
N GLY A 169 -3.50 -17.02 13.02
CA GLY A 169 -3.48 -18.35 12.43
C GLY A 169 -3.68 -18.24 10.93
N LYS A 170 -2.83 -18.89 10.14
CA LYS A 170 -2.97 -18.99 8.70
C LYS A 170 -2.75 -20.42 8.24
N TYR A 171 -3.65 -20.91 7.40
CA TYR A 171 -3.47 -22.14 6.62
C TYR A 171 -3.44 -21.77 5.14
N GLN A 172 -2.47 -22.29 4.42
CA GLN A 172 -2.33 -22.14 2.99
C GLN A 172 -2.15 -23.50 2.33
N LEU A 173 -2.94 -23.76 1.30
CA LEU A 173 -2.87 -24.90 0.41
C LEU A 173 -2.54 -24.43 -1.00
N LYS A 174 -1.45 -24.93 -1.57
CA LYS A 174 -1.10 -24.73 -2.98
C LYS A 174 -1.03 -26.10 -3.66
N TYR A 175 -1.61 -26.18 -4.87
CA TYR A 175 -1.49 -27.35 -5.72
C TYR A 175 -1.30 -26.93 -7.17
N SER A 176 -0.36 -27.54 -7.84
CA SER A 176 -0.14 -27.25 -9.25
C SER A 176 0.38 -28.44 -10.05
N THR A 177 -0.06 -28.45 -11.32
CA THR A 177 0.46 -29.30 -12.39
C THR A 177 1.09 -28.41 -13.47
N GLU A 178 1.51 -28.99 -14.60
CA GLU A 178 2.03 -28.20 -15.74
C GLU A 178 1.03 -27.14 -16.26
N LYS A 179 -0.27 -27.45 -16.23
CA LYS A 179 -1.33 -26.58 -16.77
C LYS A 179 -2.19 -25.91 -15.73
N PHE A 180 -2.28 -26.44 -14.51
CA PHE A 180 -3.14 -25.94 -13.45
C PHE A 180 -2.35 -25.43 -12.27
N SER A 181 -2.77 -24.33 -11.70
CA SER A 181 -2.21 -23.72 -10.47
C SER A 181 -3.35 -23.30 -9.56
N SER A 182 -3.28 -23.65 -8.29
CA SER A 182 -4.23 -23.20 -7.28
C SER A 182 -3.54 -22.80 -6.00
N SER A 183 -4.08 -21.78 -5.33
CA SER A 183 -3.71 -21.38 -3.98
C SER A 183 -4.98 -21.00 -3.24
N ILE A 184 -5.21 -21.61 -2.07
CA ILE A 184 -6.31 -21.27 -1.17
C ILE A 184 -5.68 -21.01 0.18
N ASP A 185 -6.02 -19.89 0.80
CA ASP A 185 -5.60 -19.58 2.15
C ASP A 185 -6.72 -18.98 3.00
N TYR A 186 -6.70 -19.32 4.27
CA TYR A 186 -7.50 -18.71 5.32
C TYR A 186 -6.58 -18.16 6.41
N GLU A 187 -6.84 -16.93 6.81
CA GLU A 187 -6.12 -16.27 7.89
C GLU A 187 -7.09 -15.61 8.88
N ARG A 188 -6.79 -15.76 10.16
CA ARG A 188 -7.41 -15.01 11.25
C ARG A 188 -6.36 -14.30 12.07
N ASN A 189 -6.62 -13.01 12.38
CA ASN A 189 -5.85 -12.21 13.30
C ASN A 189 -6.80 -11.54 14.29
N GLN A 190 -6.53 -11.65 15.59
CA GLN A 190 -7.34 -11.04 16.64
C GLN A 190 -6.47 -10.56 17.78
N SER A 191 -6.96 -9.57 18.55
CA SER A 191 -6.29 -9.05 19.73
C SER A 191 -7.29 -8.38 20.67
N ASP A 192 -7.09 -8.50 21.98
CA ASP A 192 -7.74 -7.64 22.96
C ASP A 192 -7.24 -6.20 22.91
N ASN A 193 -6.01 -6.01 22.40
CA ASN A 193 -5.39 -4.72 22.10
C ASN A 193 -5.44 -3.73 23.29
N ASP A 194 -5.34 -4.27 24.53
CA ASP A 194 -5.49 -3.59 25.80
C ASP A 194 -4.18 -2.99 26.34
N TYR A 195 -3.34 -2.47 25.44
CA TYR A 195 -2.04 -1.90 25.80
C TYR A 195 -2.19 -0.67 26.73
N LYS A 196 -1.10 -0.40 27.47
CA LYS A 196 -1.03 0.74 28.39
C LYS A 196 -1.05 2.06 27.62
N ILE A 197 -1.90 2.99 28.07
CA ILE A 197 -1.99 4.37 27.56
C ILE A 197 -1.29 5.31 28.56
N PRO A 198 -0.34 6.14 28.12
CA PRO A 198 0.31 7.13 28.99
C PRO A 198 -0.69 8.15 29.55
N ASN A 199 -0.46 8.55 30.81
CA ASN A 199 -1.05 9.71 31.51
C ASN A 199 -2.53 9.71 31.89
N HIS A 200 -3.43 8.94 31.26
CA HIS A 200 -4.88 9.06 31.51
C HIS A 200 -5.62 7.76 31.82
N MET A 201 -5.23 6.66 31.24
CA MET A 201 -5.85 5.36 31.47
C MET A 201 -4.78 4.29 31.69
N LYS A 202 -5.02 3.38 32.61
CA LYS A 202 -4.08 2.28 32.83
C LYS A 202 -3.97 1.34 31.64
N LYS A 203 -5.06 1.19 30.86
CA LYS A 203 -5.18 0.33 29.68
C LYS A 203 -6.08 0.95 28.62
N ASN A 204 -5.88 0.56 27.36
CA ASN A 204 -6.83 0.81 26.29
C ASN A 204 -8.11 0.00 26.55
N LEU A 205 -9.24 0.66 26.80
CA LEU A 205 -10.47 0.02 27.26
C LEU A 205 -11.40 -0.44 26.11
N ASN A 206 -11.22 0.10 24.90
CA ASN A 206 -12.01 -0.25 23.74
C ASN A 206 -11.08 -0.33 22.55
N GLY A 207 -10.55 -1.50 22.26
CA GLY A 207 -9.51 -1.65 21.24
C GLY A 207 -9.50 -3.03 20.60
N LYS A 208 -10.44 -3.91 20.99
CA LYS A 208 -10.53 -5.26 20.47
C LYS A 208 -10.76 -5.28 18.97
N TYR A 209 -10.12 -6.23 18.30
CA TYR A 209 -10.37 -6.48 16.89
C TYR A 209 -10.21 -7.94 16.53
N TYR A 210 -10.86 -8.32 15.44
CA TYR A 210 -10.50 -9.51 14.65
C TYR A 210 -10.68 -9.24 13.17
N PHE A 211 -9.85 -9.91 12.36
CA PHE A 211 -9.93 -9.95 10.90
C PHE A 211 -9.83 -11.39 10.43
N ASN A 212 -10.67 -11.74 9.47
CA ASN A 212 -10.57 -12.98 8.73
C ASN A 212 -10.37 -12.64 7.27
N THR A 213 -9.45 -13.34 6.61
CA THR A 213 -9.21 -13.23 5.17
C THR A 213 -9.26 -14.62 4.56
N ILE A 214 -10.01 -14.78 3.49
CA ILE A 214 -10.06 -15.98 2.66
C ILE A 214 -9.62 -15.57 1.27
N ASN A 215 -8.58 -16.20 0.75
CA ASN A 215 -8.13 -16.01 -0.64
C ASN A 215 -8.23 -17.32 -1.42
N GLY A 216 -8.60 -17.19 -2.68
CA GLY A 216 -8.57 -18.28 -3.65
C GLY A 216 -8.03 -17.77 -4.98
N ASN A 217 -6.95 -18.39 -5.48
CA ASN A 217 -6.36 -18.04 -6.77
C ASN A 217 -6.23 -19.30 -7.60
N PHE A 218 -6.77 -19.31 -8.82
CA PHE A 218 -6.76 -20.46 -9.73
C PHE A 218 -6.30 -20.02 -11.10
N GLY A 219 -5.32 -20.72 -11.66
CA GLY A 219 -4.77 -20.46 -12.99
C GLY A 219 -4.85 -21.72 -13.86
N TYR A 220 -5.22 -21.57 -15.13
CA TYR A 220 -5.28 -22.65 -16.08
C TYR A 220 -4.70 -22.24 -17.43
N LYS A 221 -3.64 -22.92 -17.86
CA LYS A 221 -3.05 -22.79 -19.21
C LYS A 221 -3.84 -23.67 -20.18
N ILE A 222 -4.69 -23.06 -20.99
CA ILE A 222 -5.42 -23.76 -22.05
C ILE A 222 -4.40 -24.30 -23.05
N ASP A 223 -3.53 -23.42 -23.51
CA ASP A 223 -2.42 -23.66 -24.40
C ASP A 223 -1.27 -22.64 -24.14
N PRO A 224 -0.13 -22.68 -24.86
CA PRO A 224 0.97 -21.73 -24.65
C PRO A 224 0.63 -20.25 -24.89
N LYS A 225 -0.49 -19.95 -25.58
CA LYS A 225 -0.92 -18.59 -25.91
C LYS A 225 -2.07 -18.10 -25.03
N ASN A 226 -2.79 -19.02 -24.37
CA ASN A 226 -4.02 -18.75 -23.63
C ASN A 226 -3.90 -19.20 -22.18
N GLU A 227 -4.06 -18.28 -21.25
CA GLU A 227 -4.12 -18.54 -19.81
C GLU A 227 -5.32 -17.85 -19.18
N LEU A 228 -6.13 -18.62 -18.45
CA LEU A 228 -7.24 -18.12 -17.64
C LEU A 228 -6.83 -18.09 -16.17
N LYS A 229 -7.21 -17.03 -15.46
CA LYS A 229 -7.00 -16.89 -14.03
C LYS A 229 -8.27 -16.44 -13.35
N LEU A 230 -8.47 -16.94 -12.15
CA LEU A 230 -9.52 -16.51 -11.22
C LEU A 230 -8.86 -16.09 -9.91
N TYR A 231 -9.23 -14.93 -9.42
CA TYR A 231 -8.80 -14.40 -8.12
C TYR A 231 -10.04 -14.16 -7.26
N SER A 232 -9.95 -14.53 -6.00
CA SER A 232 -10.96 -14.19 -5.00
C SER A 232 -10.30 -13.75 -3.70
N MET A 233 -10.90 -12.76 -3.04
CA MET A 233 -10.47 -12.29 -1.72
C MET A 233 -11.69 -11.82 -0.94
N PHE A 234 -11.91 -12.41 0.24
CA PHE A 234 -12.98 -12.07 1.15
C PHE A 234 -12.40 -11.65 2.48
N ASN A 235 -12.74 -10.45 2.94
CA ASN A 235 -12.29 -9.91 4.22
C ASN A 235 -13.50 -9.64 5.12
N PHE A 236 -13.43 -10.11 6.35
CA PHE A 236 -14.43 -9.88 7.38
C PHE A 236 -13.73 -9.39 8.64
N GLY A 237 -14.13 -8.24 9.14
CA GLY A 237 -13.50 -7.67 10.31
C GLY A 237 -14.46 -6.92 11.22
N LYS A 238 -14.15 -6.98 12.52
CA LYS A 238 -14.76 -6.14 13.54
C LYS A 238 -13.68 -5.54 14.39
N ARG A 239 -13.86 -4.27 14.75
CA ARG A 239 -12.95 -3.54 15.60
C ARG A 239 -13.68 -2.50 16.44
N GLU A 240 -13.16 -2.30 17.64
CA GLU A 240 -13.61 -1.31 18.58
C GLU A 240 -12.57 -0.20 18.67
N PHE A 241 -12.96 1.07 18.44
CA PHE A 241 -11.99 2.15 18.43
C PHE A 241 -11.53 2.50 19.85
N PRO A 242 -10.22 2.65 20.11
CA PRO A 242 -9.70 3.09 21.39
C PRO A 242 -10.44 4.34 21.90
N LEU A 243 -10.77 4.38 23.16
CA LEU A 243 -11.39 5.57 23.75
C LEU A 243 -10.39 6.73 23.74
N VAL A 244 -10.90 7.92 23.43
CA VAL A 244 -10.10 9.17 23.53
C VAL A 244 -9.96 9.56 24.99
N ASP A 245 -11.01 9.33 25.78
CA ASP A 245 -11.09 9.63 27.22
C ASP A 245 -11.99 8.59 27.91
N ILE A 246 -11.85 8.43 29.23
CA ILE A 246 -12.59 7.45 30.06
C ILE A 246 -14.11 7.63 29.93
N GLY A 247 -14.60 8.88 29.78
CA GLY A 247 -16.02 9.19 29.59
C GLY A 247 -16.54 9.08 28.16
N SER A 248 -15.68 8.74 27.19
CA SER A 248 -16.08 8.65 25.78
C SER A 248 -17.00 7.47 25.52
N THR A 249 -17.96 7.64 24.64
CA THR A 249 -18.84 6.55 24.18
C THR A 249 -18.02 5.56 23.35
N PRO A 250 -18.05 4.25 23.67
CA PRO A 250 -17.32 3.26 22.88
C PRO A 250 -17.96 3.09 21.50
N SER A 251 -17.17 3.26 20.47
CA SER A 251 -17.57 3.12 19.07
C SER A 251 -16.87 1.93 18.41
N GLY A 252 -17.43 1.45 17.31
CA GLY A 252 -16.91 0.29 16.60
C GLY A 252 -17.18 0.34 15.10
N TYR A 253 -16.57 -0.61 14.38
CA TYR A 253 -16.67 -0.70 12.94
C TYR A 253 -16.65 -2.17 12.50
N GLU A 254 -17.56 -2.55 11.62
CA GLU A 254 -17.59 -3.86 10.97
C GLU A 254 -17.41 -3.68 9.47
N ASN A 255 -16.61 -4.56 8.85
CA ASN A 255 -16.35 -4.58 7.43
C ASN A 255 -16.63 -5.97 6.86
N GLN A 256 -17.21 -6.00 5.66
CA GLN A 256 -17.33 -7.19 4.83
C GLN A 256 -17.01 -6.80 3.39
N ASP A 257 -15.88 -7.31 2.90
CA ASP A 257 -15.43 -7.01 1.54
C ASP A 257 -15.35 -8.29 0.73
N TYR A 258 -15.92 -8.26 -0.47
CA TYR A 258 -15.91 -9.36 -1.43
C TYR A 258 -15.27 -8.90 -2.71
N ARG A 259 -14.23 -9.61 -3.17
CA ARG A 259 -13.53 -9.31 -4.43
C ARG A 259 -13.39 -10.58 -5.24
N LEU A 260 -13.91 -10.53 -6.46
CA LEU A 260 -13.81 -11.60 -7.44
C LEU A 260 -13.30 -11.01 -8.75
N MET A 261 -12.36 -11.69 -9.42
CA MET A 261 -11.85 -11.24 -10.70
C MET A 261 -11.46 -12.44 -11.55
N THR A 262 -11.89 -12.43 -12.82
CA THR A 262 -11.36 -13.30 -13.86
C THR A 262 -10.41 -12.53 -14.75
N GLU A 263 -9.35 -13.18 -15.22
CA GLU A 263 -8.36 -12.63 -16.13
C GLU A 263 -8.11 -13.64 -17.25
N TRP A 264 -8.19 -13.19 -18.48
CA TRP A 264 -7.80 -13.95 -19.65
C TRP A 264 -6.60 -13.27 -20.31
N ASN A 265 -5.47 -13.98 -20.36
CA ASN A 265 -4.27 -13.57 -21.07
C ASN A 265 -4.23 -14.30 -22.42
N PHE A 266 -4.15 -13.53 -23.51
CA PHE A 266 -4.04 -14.04 -24.86
C PHE A 266 -2.83 -13.42 -25.57
N ASN A 267 -1.83 -14.25 -25.86
CA ASN A 267 -0.57 -13.86 -26.51
C ASN A 267 -0.38 -14.66 -27.78
N PRO A 268 -1.02 -14.29 -28.90
CA PRO A 268 -1.01 -15.08 -30.14
C PRO A 268 0.40 -15.26 -30.70
N ASN A 269 1.29 -14.30 -30.48
CA ASN A 269 2.71 -14.33 -30.81
C ASN A 269 3.48 -13.33 -29.91
N GLU A 270 4.79 -13.24 -30.08
CA GLU A 270 5.68 -12.38 -29.27
C GLU A 270 5.40 -10.88 -29.40
N LYS A 271 4.76 -10.44 -30.49
CA LYS A 271 4.45 -9.03 -30.75
C LYS A 271 3.12 -8.55 -30.15
N TRP A 272 2.23 -9.47 -29.81
CA TRP A 272 0.89 -9.17 -29.31
C TRP A 272 0.69 -9.72 -27.89
N GLN A 273 0.30 -8.85 -26.99
CA GLN A 273 -0.08 -9.17 -25.62
C GLN A 273 -1.47 -8.63 -25.36
N SER A 274 -2.41 -9.47 -25.00
CA SER A 274 -3.79 -9.07 -24.68
C SER A 274 -4.18 -9.61 -23.31
N GLN A 275 -4.84 -8.78 -22.52
CA GLN A 275 -5.34 -9.14 -21.20
C GLN A 275 -6.73 -8.55 -21.01
N LEU A 276 -7.71 -9.41 -20.74
CA LEU A 276 -9.07 -9.02 -20.39
C LEU A 276 -9.34 -9.39 -18.94
N LYS A 277 -9.88 -8.44 -18.17
CA LYS A 277 -10.29 -8.65 -16.77
C LYS A 277 -11.75 -8.29 -16.59
N LEU A 278 -12.46 -9.14 -15.86
CA LEU A 278 -13.79 -8.87 -15.34
C LEU A 278 -13.72 -8.96 -13.83
N ALA A 279 -14.07 -7.91 -13.13
CA ALA A 279 -14.02 -7.89 -11.68
C ALA A 279 -15.36 -7.44 -11.07
N TYR A 280 -15.68 -8.02 -9.93
CA TYR A 280 -16.75 -7.60 -9.04
C TYR A 280 -16.19 -7.35 -7.65
N ILE A 281 -16.47 -6.17 -7.11
CA ILE A 281 -16.06 -5.76 -5.79
C ILE A 281 -17.29 -5.27 -5.04
N ARG A 282 -17.53 -5.85 -3.85
CA ARG A 282 -18.53 -5.35 -2.91
C ARG A 282 -17.83 -4.94 -1.63
N GLU A 283 -18.12 -3.74 -1.16
CA GLU A 283 -17.73 -3.19 0.12
C GLU A 283 -18.99 -3.01 0.97
N GLU A 284 -19.00 -3.64 2.15
CA GLU A 284 -20.03 -3.42 3.16
C GLU A 284 -19.37 -2.94 4.44
N SER A 285 -19.93 -1.92 5.06
CA SER A 285 -19.43 -1.40 6.32
C SER A 285 -20.54 -0.92 7.22
N SER A 286 -20.39 -1.16 8.52
CA SER A 286 -21.29 -0.70 9.55
C SER A 286 -20.50 0.04 10.62
N TYR A 287 -20.79 1.32 10.82
CA TYR A 287 -20.22 2.13 11.89
C TYR A 287 -21.19 2.27 13.05
N PHE A 288 -20.73 1.87 14.23
CA PHE A 288 -21.47 1.97 15.48
C PHE A 288 -20.91 3.15 16.29
N ASN A 289 -21.66 4.23 16.39
CA ASN A 289 -21.31 5.35 17.27
C ASN A 289 -21.38 4.98 18.75
N ASN A 290 -22.08 3.90 19.09
CA ASN A 290 -22.12 3.26 20.38
C ASN A 290 -22.32 1.74 20.21
N ILE A 291 -21.29 0.94 20.53
CA ILE A 291 -21.32 -0.52 20.38
C ILE A 291 -22.36 -1.23 21.26
N HIS A 292 -22.93 -0.53 22.24
CA HIS A 292 -24.01 -1.04 23.12
C HIS A 292 -25.40 -0.76 22.56
N LYS A 293 -25.52 -0.09 21.41
CA LYS A 293 -26.79 0.19 20.73
C LYS A 293 -26.88 -0.62 19.44
N SER A 294 -28.10 -0.93 19.04
CA SER A 294 -28.35 -1.67 17.79
C SER A 294 -28.26 -0.82 16.51
N TYR A 295 -28.17 0.50 16.63
CA TYR A 295 -28.09 1.39 15.47
C TYR A 295 -26.67 1.46 14.93
N SER A 296 -26.55 1.30 13.62
CA SER A 296 -25.31 1.49 12.87
C SER A 296 -25.55 2.37 11.64
N ASP A 297 -24.51 3.04 11.18
CA ASP A 297 -24.47 3.68 9.86
C ASP A 297 -23.94 2.68 8.85
N ASP A 298 -24.86 2.10 8.06
CA ASP A 298 -24.55 1.06 7.11
C ASP A 298 -24.32 1.66 5.72
N LEU A 299 -23.27 1.20 5.07
CA LEU A 299 -22.89 1.58 3.71
C LEU A 299 -22.57 0.31 2.91
N GLN A 300 -23.05 0.27 1.67
CA GLN A 300 -22.74 -0.77 0.70
C GLN A 300 -22.45 -0.14 -0.66
N VAL A 301 -21.38 -0.59 -1.30
CA VAL A 301 -21.11 -0.28 -2.71
C VAL A 301 -20.73 -1.53 -3.46
N ASP A 302 -21.42 -1.75 -4.58
CA ASP A 302 -21.12 -2.76 -5.58
C ASP A 302 -20.41 -2.10 -6.76
N ASN A 303 -19.28 -2.65 -7.18
CA ASN A 303 -18.49 -2.16 -8.32
C ASN A 303 -18.25 -3.30 -9.31
N TYR A 304 -18.68 -3.12 -10.56
CA TYR A 304 -18.48 -4.03 -11.69
C TYR A 304 -17.48 -3.39 -12.65
N ILE A 305 -16.39 -4.11 -12.96
CA ILE A 305 -15.27 -3.59 -13.74
C ILE A 305 -15.00 -4.50 -14.93
N LEU A 306 -14.94 -3.91 -16.11
CA LEU A 306 -14.40 -4.53 -17.32
C LEU A 306 -13.14 -3.76 -17.71
N LYS A 307 -11.98 -4.43 -17.71
CA LYS A 307 -10.70 -3.82 -18.09
C LYS A 307 -10.02 -4.60 -19.20
N TYR A 308 -9.58 -3.90 -20.22
CA TYR A 308 -8.86 -4.47 -21.35
C TYR A 308 -7.52 -3.79 -21.54
N TYR A 309 -6.47 -4.57 -21.69
CA TYR A 309 -5.13 -4.12 -22.03
C TYR A 309 -4.65 -4.85 -23.28
N LEU A 310 -4.16 -4.09 -24.25
CA LEU A 310 -3.56 -4.60 -25.47
C LEU A 310 -2.20 -3.92 -25.65
N ASN A 311 -1.15 -4.71 -25.82
CA ASN A 311 0.17 -4.22 -26.22
C ASN A 311 0.57 -4.81 -27.56
N HIS A 312 1.04 -3.97 -28.46
CA HIS A 312 1.52 -4.35 -29.76
C HIS A 312 2.90 -3.78 -30.04
N GLN A 313 3.86 -4.68 -30.29
CA GLN A 313 5.19 -4.33 -30.74
C GLN A 313 5.17 -4.08 -32.25
N LEU A 314 5.04 -2.81 -32.64
CA LEU A 314 4.99 -2.38 -34.07
C LEU A 314 6.33 -2.61 -34.77
N THR A 315 7.43 -2.27 -34.08
CA THR A 315 8.81 -2.56 -34.52
C THR A 315 9.63 -3.08 -33.35
N ASN A 316 10.87 -3.47 -33.57
CA ASN A 316 11.77 -3.91 -32.47
C ASN A 316 12.01 -2.80 -31.43
N ASN A 317 11.78 -1.55 -31.80
CA ASN A 317 12.07 -0.39 -30.97
C ASN A 317 10.82 0.42 -30.57
N PHE A 318 9.64 0.08 -31.10
CA PHE A 318 8.41 0.86 -30.86
C PHE A 318 7.25 -0.05 -30.48
N GLU A 319 6.68 0.22 -29.31
CA GLU A 319 5.51 -0.46 -28.76
C GLU A 319 4.35 0.54 -28.59
N LEU A 320 3.14 0.09 -28.87
CA LEU A 320 1.91 0.83 -28.67
C LEU A 320 0.99 -0.01 -27.78
N SER A 321 0.50 0.58 -26.69
CA SER A 321 -0.45 -0.04 -25.79
C SER A 321 -1.75 0.72 -25.73
N LEU A 322 -2.87 0.00 -25.74
CA LEU A 322 -4.21 0.49 -25.48
C LEU A 322 -4.68 -0.09 -24.14
N LEU A 323 -5.22 0.77 -23.29
CA LEU A 323 -5.90 0.37 -22.07
C LEU A 323 -7.30 1.00 -22.09
N SER A 324 -8.32 0.20 -21.79
CA SER A 324 -9.70 0.65 -21.63
C SER A 324 -10.31 0.01 -20.39
N GLU A 325 -11.12 0.76 -19.66
CA GLU A 325 -11.80 0.27 -18.47
C GLU A 325 -13.19 0.89 -18.41
N ALA A 326 -14.20 0.04 -18.19
CA ALA A 326 -15.57 0.45 -17.93
C ALA A 326 -15.95 0.03 -16.51
N ASN A 327 -16.58 0.94 -15.77
CA ASN A 327 -17.03 0.71 -14.40
C ASN A 327 -18.52 1.05 -14.28
N TYR A 328 -19.24 0.18 -13.57
CA TYR A 328 -20.57 0.44 -13.05
C TYR A 328 -20.57 0.28 -11.55
N ASN A 329 -20.88 1.36 -10.83
CA ASN A 329 -20.92 1.40 -9.38
C ASN A 329 -22.36 1.62 -8.92
N GLN A 330 -22.76 0.92 -7.86
CA GLN A 330 -24.05 1.11 -7.20
C GLN A 330 -23.83 1.28 -5.70
N GLY A 331 -24.17 2.46 -5.17
CA GLY A 331 -24.01 2.81 -3.76
C GLY A 331 -25.35 2.95 -3.03
N SER A 332 -25.41 2.47 -1.78
CA SER A 332 -26.57 2.63 -0.90
C SER A 332 -26.16 2.66 0.57
N GLY A 333 -27.01 3.21 1.45
CA GLY A 333 -26.74 3.24 2.87
C GLY A 333 -27.76 4.08 3.65
N ASN A 334 -27.70 3.99 5.00
CA ASN A 334 -28.61 4.74 5.88
C ASN A 334 -28.44 6.25 5.70
N ASN A 335 -27.17 6.70 5.58
CA ASN A 335 -26.76 8.11 5.42
C ASN A 335 -26.28 8.43 4.01
N LEU A 336 -26.45 7.51 3.06
CA LEU A 336 -26.12 7.69 1.66
C LEU A 336 -27.37 7.70 0.80
N THR A 337 -27.50 8.66 -0.10
CA THR A 337 -28.54 8.62 -1.13
C THR A 337 -28.16 7.52 -2.12
N LYS A 338 -29.09 6.59 -2.42
CA LYS A 338 -28.84 5.56 -3.43
C LYS A 338 -28.48 6.22 -4.76
N SER A 339 -27.38 5.79 -5.35
CA SER A 339 -26.89 6.34 -6.61
C SER A 339 -26.13 5.28 -7.40
N ASP A 340 -26.34 5.33 -8.71
CA ASP A 340 -25.60 4.55 -9.69
C ASP A 340 -24.64 5.49 -10.42
N GLN A 341 -23.45 5.00 -10.76
CA GLN A 341 -22.44 5.77 -11.51
C GLN A 341 -21.88 4.89 -12.63
N ASN A 342 -21.76 5.46 -13.82
CA ASN A 342 -21.13 4.82 -14.96
C ASN A 342 -19.90 5.60 -15.38
N SER A 343 -18.84 4.89 -15.73
CA SER A 343 -17.67 5.49 -16.35
C SER A 343 -17.01 4.57 -17.36
N ILE A 344 -16.42 5.16 -18.38
CA ILE A 344 -15.56 4.49 -19.35
C ILE A 344 -14.33 5.33 -19.59
N ASN A 345 -13.20 4.69 -19.78
CA ASN A 345 -11.96 5.39 -20.09
C ASN A 345 -11.14 4.68 -21.16
N PHE A 346 -10.30 5.48 -21.80
CA PHE A 346 -9.33 5.01 -22.80
C PHE A 346 -7.98 5.66 -22.53
N ALA A 347 -6.92 4.86 -22.55
CA ALA A 347 -5.56 5.34 -22.49
C ALA A 347 -4.74 4.75 -23.63
N LEU A 348 -3.92 5.60 -24.26
CA LEU A 348 -2.97 5.21 -25.29
C LEU A 348 -1.56 5.51 -24.79
N ILE A 349 -0.67 4.51 -24.91
CA ILE A 349 0.71 4.58 -24.44
C ILE A 349 1.63 4.20 -25.58
N ALA A 350 2.54 5.10 -25.94
CA ALA A 350 3.58 4.89 -26.95
C ALA A 350 4.93 4.85 -26.27
N LYS A 351 5.66 3.72 -26.41
CA LYS A 351 6.99 3.51 -25.86
C LYS A 351 7.97 3.31 -26.99
N HIS A 352 9.05 4.08 -26.98
CA HIS A 352 10.06 4.06 -28.04
C HIS A 352 11.46 3.96 -27.46
N LYS A 353 12.19 2.92 -27.86
CA LYS A 353 13.62 2.75 -27.62
C LYS A 353 14.37 3.49 -28.74
N LEU A 354 14.71 4.76 -28.46
CA LEU A 354 15.38 5.63 -29.43
C LEU A 354 16.81 5.13 -29.73
N SER A 355 17.47 4.57 -28.70
CA SER A 355 18.77 3.94 -28.81
C SER A 355 18.93 2.88 -27.72
N ASP A 356 20.08 2.18 -27.67
CA ASP A 356 20.35 1.19 -26.61
C ASP A 356 20.43 1.82 -25.20
N VAL A 357 20.67 3.12 -25.13
CA VAL A 357 20.83 3.85 -23.87
C VAL A 357 19.64 4.76 -23.54
N LEU A 358 18.73 5.04 -24.48
CA LEU A 358 17.63 5.98 -24.29
C LEU A 358 16.29 5.40 -24.74
N GLU A 359 15.37 5.32 -23.80
CA GLU A 359 13.96 4.95 -24.03
C GLU A 359 13.07 6.07 -23.50
N TYR A 360 11.98 6.41 -24.21
CA TYR A 360 10.96 7.31 -23.71
C TYR A 360 9.55 6.71 -23.87
N GLU A 361 8.62 7.21 -23.08
CA GLU A 361 7.23 6.81 -23.10
C GLU A 361 6.34 8.05 -23.03
N ALA A 362 5.36 8.15 -23.94
CA ALA A 362 4.34 9.17 -23.94
C ALA A 362 2.97 8.52 -23.80
N SER A 363 2.13 9.05 -22.93
CA SER A 363 0.83 8.48 -22.61
C SER A 363 -0.24 9.55 -22.49
N ILE A 364 -1.44 9.23 -22.94
CA ILE A 364 -2.64 10.05 -22.77
C ILE A 364 -3.79 9.20 -22.26
N ARG A 365 -4.71 9.82 -21.51
CA ARG A 365 -5.94 9.17 -21.01
C ARG A 365 -7.07 10.17 -20.94
N GLN A 366 -8.28 9.72 -21.29
CA GLN A 366 -9.53 10.41 -21.06
C GLN A 366 -10.55 9.47 -20.41
N ASP A 367 -11.15 9.96 -19.34
CA ASP A 367 -12.24 9.29 -18.63
C ASP A 367 -13.54 10.06 -18.94
N PHE A 368 -14.62 9.32 -19.16
CA PHE A 368 -15.98 9.82 -19.34
C PHE A 368 -16.84 9.26 -18.22
N SER A 369 -17.60 10.10 -17.55
CA SER A 369 -18.50 9.73 -16.45
C SER A 369 -19.83 10.48 -16.62
N ASP A 370 -20.91 9.84 -16.16
CA ASP A 370 -22.24 10.46 -16.05
C ASP A 370 -22.38 11.37 -14.83
N THR A 371 -21.45 11.32 -13.89
CA THR A 371 -21.58 11.98 -12.58
C THR A 371 -20.70 13.24 -12.46
N TYR A 372 -19.50 13.25 -13.03
CA TYR A 372 -18.53 14.35 -12.89
C TYR A 372 -17.65 14.49 -14.14
N GLN A 373 -17.07 15.70 -14.31
CA GLN A 373 -16.14 15.97 -15.40
C GLN A 373 -14.71 15.54 -15.01
N ASN A 374 -14.13 14.68 -15.82
CA ASN A 374 -12.75 14.24 -15.64
C ASN A 374 -11.77 15.10 -16.46
N PRO A 375 -10.60 15.45 -15.90
CA PRO A 375 -9.58 16.16 -16.65
C PRO A 375 -8.92 15.24 -17.68
N PHE A 376 -8.42 15.83 -18.77
CA PHE A 376 -7.52 15.14 -19.69
C PHE A 376 -6.18 14.87 -19.00
N ILE A 377 -5.70 13.62 -19.06
CA ILE A 377 -4.52 13.11 -18.37
C ILE A 377 -3.43 12.80 -19.38
N TYR A 378 -2.19 13.11 -19.03
CA TYR A 378 -1.03 12.80 -19.84
C TYR A 378 0.20 12.48 -18.97
N SER A 379 1.15 11.76 -19.55
CA SER A 379 2.45 11.49 -18.97
C SER A 379 3.51 11.42 -20.05
N LEU A 380 4.68 12.00 -19.78
CA LEU A 380 5.88 11.86 -20.58
C LEU A 380 7.02 11.43 -19.66
N GLY A 381 7.60 10.28 -19.93
CA GLY A 381 8.71 9.75 -19.17
C GLY A 381 9.88 9.36 -20.05
N PHE A 382 11.08 9.36 -19.49
CA PHE A 382 12.28 8.83 -20.12
C PHE A 382 13.12 8.00 -19.17
N ASN A 383 13.93 7.13 -19.76
CA ASN A 383 14.91 6.30 -19.09
C ASN A 383 16.20 6.35 -19.91
N TYR A 384 17.25 6.93 -19.33
CA TYR A 384 18.58 7.05 -19.94
C TYR A 384 19.60 6.24 -19.16
N ARG A 385 20.18 5.21 -19.79
CA ARG A 385 21.15 4.28 -19.20
C ARG A 385 22.45 4.29 -20.01
N PRO A 386 23.33 5.29 -19.81
CA PRO A 386 24.59 5.41 -20.56
C PRO A 386 25.57 4.27 -20.28
N ILE A 387 25.53 3.70 -19.06
CA ILE A 387 26.32 2.54 -18.64
C ILE A 387 25.46 1.59 -17.82
N HIS A 388 25.86 0.33 -17.72
CA HIS A 388 25.09 -0.71 -17.04
C HIS A 388 24.80 -0.40 -15.56
N SER A 389 25.70 0.30 -14.88
CA SER A 389 25.59 0.64 -13.45
C SER A 389 24.87 1.95 -13.14
N TYR A 390 24.50 2.75 -14.14
CA TYR A 390 23.86 4.05 -13.92
C TYR A 390 22.66 4.26 -14.82
N GLN A 391 21.57 4.75 -14.22
CA GLN A 391 20.33 5.08 -14.91
C GLN A 391 19.80 6.43 -14.41
N LEU A 392 19.50 7.33 -15.34
CA LEU A 392 18.75 8.55 -15.13
C LEU A 392 17.35 8.36 -15.67
N ARG A 393 16.33 8.72 -14.89
CA ARG A 393 14.94 8.63 -15.30
C ARG A 393 14.20 9.92 -14.93
N GLY A 394 13.22 10.27 -15.73
CA GLY A 394 12.38 11.44 -15.47
C GLY A 394 10.96 11.20 -15.92
N ASN A 395 10.03 11.86 -15.25
CA ASN A 395 8.62 11.83 -15.59
C ASN A 395 7.95 13.17 -15.32
N VAL A 396 7.10 13.59 -16.24
CA VAL A 396 6.17 14.70 -16.07
C VAL A 396 4.78 14.17 -16.37
N SER A 397 3.83 14.39 -15.45
CA SER A 397 2.48 13.87 -15.61
C SER A 397 1.42 14.77 -14.99
N LYS A 398 0.19 14.63 -15.49
CA LYS A 398 -1.02 15.12 -14.85
C LYS A 398 -1.81 13.92 -14.33
N ASN A 399 -2.23 13.99 -13.08
CA ASN A 399 -2.97 12.93 -12.39
C ASN A 399 -4.23 13.52 -11.74
N PHE A 400 -5.18 12.66 -11.30
CA PHE A 400 -6.45 13.13 -10.78
C PHE A 400 -7.04 12.22 -9.70
N ARG A 401 -8.01 12.78 -8.96
CA ARG A 401 -8.87 12.05 -8.03
C ARG A 401 -10.32 12.52 -8.23
N ASN A 402 -11.23 11.58 -8.40
CA ASN A 402 -12.66 11.84 -8.44
C ASN A 402 -13.25 12.02 -7.03
N PRO A 403 -14.34 12.81 -6.89
CA PRO A 403 -15.13 12.80 -5.68
C PRO A 403 -15.65 11.40 -5.35
N THR A 404 -15.77 11.09 -4.07
CA THR A 404 -16.26 9.80 -3.58
C THR A 404 -17.78 9.82 -3.40
N TYR A 405 -18.37 8.64 -3.13
CA TYR A 405 -19.80 8.55 -2.79
C TYR A 405 -20.15 9.41 -1.57
N ASN A 406 -19.31 9.43 -0.54
CA ASN A 406 -19.54 10.28 0.62
C ASN A 406 -19.45 11.76 0.24
N ASP A 407 -18.51 12.15 -0.59
CA ASP A 407 -18.37 13.54 -1.04
C ASP A 407 -19.63 14.01 -1.80
N LEU A 408 -20.20 13.15 -2.64
CA LEU A 408 -21.32 13.51 -3.53
C LEU A 408 -22.71 13.29 -2.91
N PHE A 409 -22.90 12.15 -2.22
CA PHE A 409 -24.23 11.63 -1.92
C PHE A 409 -24.53 11.44 -0.44
N TRP A 410 -23.68 11.96 0.47
CA TRP A 410 -23.97 11.95 1.89
C TRP A 410 -25.22 12.78 2.17
N LYS A 411 -26.26 12.19 2.80
CA LYS A 411 -27.58 12.82 2.95
C LYS A 411 -27.54 14.16 3.66
N THR A 412 -26.66 14.33 4.64
CA THR A 412 -26.49 15.55 5.39
C THR A 412 -25.21 16.26 5.00
N GLY A 413 -25.18 16.86 3.80
CA GLY A 413 -24.08 17.72 3.36
C GLY A 413 -23.27 17.22 2.15
N GLY A 414 -23.62 16.13 1.48
CA GLY A 414 -23.01 15.76 0.22
C GLY A 414 -23.17 16.85 -0.85
N ASN A 415 -22.19 16.99 -1.75
CA ASN A 415 -22.17 18.04 -2.77
C ASN A 415 -21.97 17.42 -4.16
N PRO A 416 -23.04 17.31 -4.97
CA PRO A 416 -22.97 16.75 -6.32
C PRO A 416 -22.24 17.63 -7.32
N ASP A 417 -21.99 18.91 -7.02
CA ASP A 417 -21.32 19.87 -7.92
C ASP A 417 -19.78 19.84 -7.82
N LEU A 418 -19.23 18.89 -7.06
CA LEU A 418 -17.79 18.76 -6.89
C LEU A 418 -17.09 18.41 -8.22
N LYS A 419 -15.92 19.04 -8.41
CA LYS A 419 -15.00 18.73 -9.52
C LYS A 419 -13.96 17.71 -9.07
N SER A 420 -13.43 16.97 -10.04
CA SER A 420 -12.26 16.12 -9.81
C SER A 420 -11.05 16.97 -9.42
N GLU A 421 -10.32 16.50 -8.42
CA GLU A 421 -9.01 17.06 -8.06
C GLU A 421 -7.99 16.77 -9.16
N SER A 422 -7.00 17.63 -9.36
CA SER A 422 -5.92 17.39 -10.30
C SER A 422 -4.55 17.72 -9.72
N ALA A 423 -3.52 17.04 -10.21
CA ALA A 423 -2.14 17.25 -9.81
C ALA A 423 -1.20 17.23 -11.02
N TYR A 424 -0.41 18.29 -11.18
CA TYR A 424 0.75 18.30 -12.07
C TYR A 424 1.97 17.84 -11.29
N GLN A 425 2.71 16.90 -11.85
CA GLN A 425 3.83 16.26 -11.17
C GLN A 425 5.06 16.23 -12.04
N PHE A 426 6.20 16.48 -11.40
CA PHE A 426 7.54 16.34 -11.96
C PHE A 426 8.37 15.43 -11.07
N GLU A 427 9.12 14.51 -11.68
CA GLU A 427 10.04 13.62 -11.00
C GLU A 427 11.33 13.47 -11.81
N LEU A 428 12.48 13.52 -11.12
CA LEU A 428 13.79 13.18 -11.68
C LEU A 428 14.48 12.23 -10.72
N GLY A 429 14.90 11.07 -11.21
CA GLY A 429 15.51 10.01 -10.42
C GLY A 429 16.83 9.55 -11.00
N ASN A 430 17.73 9.15 -10.09
CA ASN A 430 19.00 8.53 -10.42
C ASN A 430 19.07 7.17 -9.73
N ASP A 431 19.47 6.13 -10.46
CA ASP A 431 19.72 4.81 -9.92
C ASP A 431 21.18 4.43 -10.19
N PHE A 432 21.87 4.08 -9.11
CA PHE A 432 23.17 3.47 -9.18
C PHE A 432 23.08 2.00 -8.78
N ILE A 433 23.41 1.10 -9.70
CA ILE A 433 23.23 -0.33 -9.55
C ILE A 433 24.59 -1.03 -9.74
N ASN A 434 25.04 -1.69 -8.69
CA ASN A 434 26.20 -2.57 -8.74
C ASN A 434 25.80 -3.94 -8.17
N LYS A 435 26.65 -4.96 -8.29
CA LYS A 435 26.40 -6.34 -7.83
C LYS A 435 25.85 -6.39 -6.39
N ASN A 436 26.39 -5.58 -5.50
CA ASN A 436 26.08 -5.61 -4.08
C ASN A 436 25.38 -4.34 -3.56
N LEU A 437 25.36 -3.26 -4.34
CA LEU A 437 24.83 -1.95 -3.95
C LEU A 437 23.83 -1.47 -4.98
N ASN A 438 22.64 -1.09 -4.49
CA ASN A 438 21.62 -0.40 -5.27
C ASN A 438 21.20 0.85 -4.51
N ILE A 439 21.39 2.02 -5.11
CA ILE A 439 20.95 3.31 -4.57
C ILE A 439 20.04 3.95 -5.61
N GLN A 440 18.83 4.29 -5.19
CA GLN A 440 17.87 5.06 -5.97
C GLN A 440 17.64 6.39 -5.27
N THR A 441 17.68 7.49 -6.00
CA THR A 441 17.34 8.81 -5.49
C THR A 441 16.31 9.46 -6.39
N ASN A 442 15.39 10.23 -5.81
CA ASN A 442 14.36 10.98 -6.53
C ASN A 442 14.23 12.37 -5.96
N ILE A 443 14.10 13.35 -6.82
CA ILE A 443 13.51 14.66 -6.49
C ILE A 443 12.13 14.73 -7.12
N PHE A 444 11.17 15.32 -6.41
CA PHE A 444 9.82 15.45 -6.89
C PHE A 444 9.21 16.81 -6.56
N TYR A 445 8.27 17.23 -7.39
CA TYR A 445 7.42 18.40 -7.18
C TYR A 445 6.01 18.08 -7.66
N ASN A 446 5.01 18.34 -6.80
CA ASN A 446 3.60 18.16 -7.09
C ASN A 446 2.85 19.47 -6.85
N LYS A 447 2.01 19.88 -7.80
CA LYS A 447 1.10 21.00 -7.68
C LYS A 447 -0.33 20.47 -7.77
N LEU A 448 -1.05 20.51 -6.66
CA LEU A 448 -2.43 20.04 -6.53
C LEU A 448 -3.40 21.21 -6.66
N SER A 449 -4.54 20.97 -7.31
CA SER A 449 -5.62 21.95 -7.52
C SER A 449 -6.97 21.29 -7.31
N ASP A 450 -7.96 22.10 -6.95
CA ASP A 450 -9.35 21.68 -6.72
C ASP A 450 -9.49 20.59 -5.65
N MET A 451 -8.61 20.62 -4.64
CA MET A 451 -8.63 19.63 -3.58
C MET A 451 -9.96 19.70 -2.82
N ILE A 452 -10.55 18.54 -2.58
CA ILE A 452 -11.80 18.40 -1.84
C ILE A 452 -11.49 18.41 -0.36
N GLN A 453 -12.13 19.31 0.36
CA GLN A 453 -12.04 19.41 1.81
C GLN A 453 -13.44 19.54 2.42
N TRP A 454 -13.68 18.76 3.46
CA TRP A 454 -14.87 18.90 4.30
C TRP A 454 -14.67 20.08 5.25
N ILE A 455 -15.60 21.02 5.24
CA ILE A 455 -15.60 22.20 6.10
C ILE A 455 -16.96 22.35 6.78
N PRO A 456 -17.05 23.05 7.94
CA PRO A 456 -18.35 23.39 8.52
C PRO A 456 -19.21 24.17 7.51
N SER A 457 -20.49 23.83 7.42
CA SER A 457 -21.43 24.52 6.54
C SER A 457 -21.62 25.97 6.95
N SER A 458 -21.66 26.87 5.98
CA SER A 458 -21.97 28.30 6.24
C SER A 458 -23.41 28.54 6.69
N GLN A 459 -24.33 27.62 6.37
CA GLN A 459 -25.74 27.73 6.76
C GLN A 459 -25.99 27.18 8.18
N ASN A 460 -25.27 26.11 8.55
CA ASN A 460 -25.37 25.49 9.86
C ASN A 460 -24.07 24.79 10.20
N SER A 461 -23.31 25.35 11.14
CA SER A 461 -22.00 24.82 11.54
C SER A 461 -22.04 23.46 12.25
N SER A 462 -23.23 22.91 12.51
CA SER A 462 -23.37 21.57 13.12
C SER A 462 -23.10 20.43 12.15
N TYR A 463 -23.06 20.67 10.84
CA TYR A 463 -22.70 19.67 9.84
C TYR A 463 -21.63 20.17 8.87
N TRP A 464 -20.93 19.24 8.25
CA TRP A 464 -19.80 19.49 7.35
C TRP A 464 -20.23 19.25 5.92
N VAL A 465 -19.65 20.02 4.99
CA VAL A 465 -19.88 19.92 3.55
C VAL A 465 -18.55 19.85 2.79
N PRO A 466 -18.42 19.01 1.77
CA PRO A 466 -17.23 18.94 0.95
C PRO A 466 -17.24 20.02 -0.14
N VAL A 467 -16.11 20.67 -0.33
CA VAL A 467 -15.92 21.77 -1.30
C VAL A 467 -14.55 21.69 -1.96
N ASN A 468 -14.44 22.15 -3.21
CA ASN A 468 -13.18 22.29 -3.91
C ASN A 468 -12.54 23.64 -3.60
N ILE A 469 -11.79 23.77 -2.54
CA ILE A 469 -11.24 25.09 -2.13
C ILE A 469 -9.72 25.13 -2.03
N ASN A 470 -9.04 23.97 -1.98
CA ASN A 470 -7.64 23.93 -1.65
C ASN A 470 -6.75 23.77 -2.88
N LYS A 471 -5.60 24.46 -2.82
CA LYS A 471 -4.44 24.23 -3.67
C LYS A 471 -3.25 23.94 -2.77
N ALA A 472 -2.49 22.93 -3.09
CA ALA A 472 -1.30 22.60 -2.33
C ALA A 472 -0.11 22.34 -3.25
N GLU A 473 1.07 22.53 -2.69
CA GLU A 473 2.33 22.12 -3.31
C GLU A 473 3.03 21.16 -2.36
N THR A 474 3.60 20.09 -2.91
CA THR A 474 4.49 19.20 -2.17
C THR A 474 5.75 18.97 -2.99
N TYR A 475 6.90 19.01 -2.33
CA TYR A 475 8.18 18.77 -2.99
C TYR A 475 9.16 18.13 -2.01
N GLY A 476 10.16 17.47 -2.57
CA GLY A 476 11.11 16.80 -1.70
C GLY A 476 12.12 15.92 -2.43
N PHE A 477 12.80 15.15 -1.60
CA PHE A 477 13.83 14.21 -1.99
C PHE A 477 13.60 12.86 -1.32
N GLU A 478 13.78 11.79 -2.07
CA GLU A 478 13.71 10.42 -1.57
C GLU A 478 15.00 9.67 -1.91
N MET A 479 15.42 8.80 -1.01
CA MET A 479 16.55 7.89 -1.22
C MET A 479 16.16 6.49 -0.76
N ILE A 480 16.47 5.48 -1.58
CA ILE A 480 16.32 4.06 -1.28
C ILE A 480 17.68 3.42 -1.49
N GLY A 481 18.23 2.78 -0.46
CA GLY A 481 19.52 2.11 -0.51
C GLY A 481 19.41 0.65 -0.08
N ASN A 482 20.02 -0.24 -0.86
CA ASN A 482 20.14 -1.66 -0.54
C ASN A 482 21.59 -2.07 -0.71
N TYR A 483 22.17 -2.67 0.32
CA TYR A 483 23.55 -3.15 0.30
C TYR A 483 23.65 -4.57 0.85
N LYS A 484 24.34 -5.44 0.15
CA LYS A 484 24.66 -6.81 0.57
C LYS A 484 26.16 -6.96 0.79
N TRP A 485 26.52 -7.45 1.96
CA TRP A 485 27.91 -7.74 2.28
C TRP A 485 28.00 -9.09 3.00
N ASN A 486 28.46 -10.10 2.30
CA ASN A 486 28.52 -11.48 2.81
C ASN A 486 27.17 -11.91 3.40
N ALA A 487 27.13 -12.23 4.69
CA ALA A 487 25.96 -12.64 5.44
C ALA A 487 25.04 -11.46 5.85
N PHE A 488 25.43 -10.22 5.60
CA PHE A 488 24.68 -9.03 5.96
C PHE A 488 23.89 -8.47 4.80
N SER A 489 22.69 -7.99 5.09
CA SER A 489 21.85 -7.21 4.18
C SER A 489 21.43 -5.93 4.89
N PHE A 490 21.63 -4.79 4.25
CA PHE A 490 21.25 -3.47 4.74
C PHE A 490 20.23 -2.86 3.79
N ASN A 491 19.13 -2.34 4.32
CA ASN A 491 18.14 -1.60 3.56
C ASN A 491 17.87 -0.28 4.28
N THR A 492 17.71 0.79 3.54
CA THR A 492 17.35 2.10 4.08
C THR A 492 16.44 2.83 3.13
N THR A 493 15.48 3.57 3.67
CA THR A 493 14.70 4.56 2.92
C THR A 493 14.70 5.87 3.68
N TYR A 494 14.87 6.96 2.97
CA TYR A 494 14.77 8.31 3.54
C TYR A 494 13.90 9.16 2.63
N ALA A 495 13.00 9.94 3.22
CA ALA A 495 12.24 10.97 2.53
C ALA A 495 12.31 12.29 3.29
N TYR A 496 12.62 13.34 2.55
CA TYR A 496 12.36 14.71 2.93
C TYR A 496 11.19 15.22 2.11
N THR A 497 10.13 15.68 2.77
CA THR A 497 8.90 16.17 2.13
C THR A 497 8.50 17.49 2.75
N LYS A 498 8.39 18.52 1.92
CA LYS A 498 7.82 19.81 2.32
C LYS A 498 6.46 19.98 1.66
N THR A 499 5.48 20.39 2.44
CA THR A 499 4.12 20.62 1.97
C THR A 499 3.72 22.07 2.22
N LYS A 500 2.85 22.61 1.38
CA LYS A 500 2.34 23.97 1.51
C LYS A 500 0.91 24.08 1.01
N ASP A 501 -0.01 24.36 1.91
CA ASP A 501 -1.34 24.86 1.57
C ASP A 501 -1.18 26.29 1.03
N LYS A 502 -1.55 26.51 -0.23
CA LYS A 502 -1.34 27.82 -0.91
C LYS A 502 -2.32 28.89 -0.45
N PHE A 503 -3.43 28.50 0.14
CA PHE A 503 -4.43 29.45 0.64
C PHE A 503 -4.06 29.94 2.03
N LYS A 504 -3.70 29.03 2.93
CA LYS A 504 -3.36 29.33 4.33
C LYS A 504 -1.89 29.72 4.52
N ASN A 505 -1.03 29.40 3.54
CA ASN A 505 0.43 29.51 3.63
C ASN A 505 1.05 28.68 4.76
N LYS A 506 0.45 27.53 5.07
CA LYS A 506 0.77 26.61 6.16
C LYS A 506 1.13 25.23 5.60
N GLU A 507 1.75 24.38 6.43
CA GLU A 507 2.00 22.98 6.07
C GLU A 507 0.72 22.15 6.12
N LEU A 508 0.66 21.08 5.34
CA LEU A 508 -0.46 20.14 5.42
C LEU A 508 -0.36 19.32 6.72
N MET A 509 -1.52 19.08 7.32
CA MET A 509 -1.62 18.27 8.54
C MET A 509 -1.15 16.84 8.31
N TYR A 510 -0.58 16.21 9.36
CA TYR A 510 -0.11 14.82 9.35
C TYR A 510 0.88 14.51 8.23
N SER A 511 1.71 15.48 7.86
CA SER A 511 2.78 15.32 6.87
C SER A 511 4.15 15.56 7.52
N PRO A 512 4.88 14.50 7.91
CA PRO A 512 6.21 14.66 8.48
C PRO A 512 7.19 15.16 7.44
N ASN A 513 8.04 16.14 7.82
CA ASN A 513 9.07 16.65 6.94
C ASN A 513 10.20 15.62 6.69
N HIS A 514 10.47 14.77 7.68
CA HIS A 514 11.50 13.72 7.58
C HIS A 514 10.94 12.38 8.00
N LYS A 515 11.12 11.38 7.16
CA LYS A 515 10.91 9.99 7.49
C LYS A 515 12.12 9.17 7.08
N TRP A 516 12.63 8.33 8.00
CA TRP A 516 13.77 7.46 7.75
C TRP A 516 13.49 6.07 8.28
N THR A 517 13.78 5.06 7.47
CA THR A 517 13.79 3.67 7.90
C THR A 517 15.14 3.05 7.57
N ALA A 518 15.64 2.21 8.44
CA ALA A 518 16.87 1.45 8.21
C ALA A 518 16.75 0.07 8.83
N SER A 519 17.17 -0.94 8.12
CA SER A 519 17.27 -2.30 8.63
C SER A 519 18.61 -2.93 8.32
N ALA A 520 19.12 -3.71 9.26
CA ALA A 520 20.28 -4.56 9.11
C ALA A 520 19.89 -5.99 9.46
N GLN A 521 20.16 -6.92 8.56
CA GLN A 521 19.90 -8.35 8.74
C GLN A 521 21.19 -9.12 8.62
N TYR A 522 21.40 -10.07 9.53
CA TYR A 522 22.46 -11.05 9.48
C TYR A 522 21.86 -12.43 9.31
N THR A 523 22.30 -13.18 8.31
CA THR A 523 21.84 -14.54 8.05
C THR A 523 23.03 -15.50 8.08
N TYR A 524 22.98 -16.47 8.98
CA TYR A 524 24.01 -17.51 9.09
C TYR A 524 23.35 -18.89 9.20
N LYS A 525 23.56 -19.73 8.22
CA LYS A 525 22.94 -21.07 8.14
C LYS A 525 21.42 -21.00 8.34
N ARG A 526 20.93 -21.51 9.47
CA ARG A 526 19.51 -21.61 9.83
C ARG A 526 19.00 -20.42 10.65
N LEU A 527 19.88 -19.49 11.00
CA LEU A 527 19.56 -18.33 11.83
C LEU A 527 19.58 -17.06 11.01
N SER A 528 18.53 -16.25 11.13
CA SER A 528 18.47 -14.89 10.62
C SER A 528 18.04 -13.96 11.73
N ALA A 529 18.83 -12.93 12.01
CA ALA A 529 18.51 -11.87 12.96
C ALA A 529 18.46 -10.55 12.25
N PHE A 530 17.53 -9.67 12.63
CA PHE A 530 17.46 -8.32 12.08
C PHE A 530 17.16 -7.26 13.12
N VAL A 531 17.64 -6.06 12.86
CA VAL A 531 17.30 -4.84 13.58
C VAL A 531 16.69 -3.87 12.58
N GLN A 532 15.62 -3.19 12.98
CA GLN A 532 14.90 -2.23 12.15
C GLN A 532 14.66 -0.95 12.92
N ASN A 533 15.00 0.18 12.31
CA ASN A 533 14.80 1.51 12.85
C ASN A 533 13.78 2.27 12.02
N ILE A 534 12.90 3.02 12.67
CA ILE A 534 11.90 3.90 12.05
C ILE A 534 11.97 5.24 12.76
N TYR A 535 12.27 6.29 12.02
CA TYR A 535 12.23 7.68 12.49
C TYR A 535 11.16 8.44 11.72
N THR A 536 10.36 9.22 12.43
CA THR A 536 9.39 10.14 11.87
C THR A 536 9.52 11.46 12.61
N SER A 537 9.64 12.58 11.88
CA SER A 537 9.67 13.92 12.49
C SER A 537 8.29 14.32 13.00
N LYS A 538 8.23 15.40 13.77
CA LYS A 538 6.98 16.01 14.24
C LYS A 538 6.03 16.31 13.09
N VAL A 539 4.73 16.31 13.37
CA VAL A 539 3.66 16.68 12.43
C VAL A 539 2.70 17.68 13.08
N PHE A 540 2.11 18.57 12.28
CA PHE A 540 1.00 19.40 12.71
C PHE A 540 -0.30 18.60 12.65
N THR A 541 -1.20 18.80 13.63
CA THR A 541 -2.50 18.11 13.70
C THR A 541 -3.67 18.99 13.31
N ASP A 542 -3.45 20.30 13.20
CA ASP A 542 -4.44 21.29 12.76
C ASP A 542 -3.89 22.17 11.63
N SER A 543 -4.78 22.84 10.94
CA SER A 543 -4.47 23.67 9.77
C SER A 543 -3.92 25.05 10.09
N GLN A 544 -3.79 25.41 11.38
CA GLN A 544 -3.21 26.68 11.86
C GLN A 544 -1.77 26.49 12.37
N GLU A 545 -1.27 25.24 12.43
CA GLU A 545 0.04 24.86 12.97
C GLU A 545 0.19 25.16 14.48
N GLU A 546 -0.92 25.18 15.22
CA GLU A 546 -0.93 25.46 16.65
C GLU A 546 -0.70 24.20 17.48
N ARG A 547 -1.13 23.05 16.98
CA ARG A 547 -0.98 21.76 17.66
C ARG A 547 -0.07 20.83 16.86
N THR A 548 0.75 20.08 17.60
CA THR A 548 1.71 19.13 17.01
C THR A 548 1.69 17.81 17.74
N LEU A 549 2.05 16.75 17.02
CA LEU A 549 2.55 15.52 17.60
C LEU A 549 4.07 15.49 17.49
N ASP A 550 4.72 15.11 18.57
CA ASP A 550 6.18 14.95 18.59
C ASP A 550 6.64 13.87 17.62
N GLY A 551 7.84 14.04 17.08
CA GLY A 551 8.51 13.01 16.32
C GLY A 551 8.89 11.83 17.20
N PHE A 552 9.03 10.65 16.60
CA PHE A 552 9.37 9.44 17.32
C PHE A 552 10.42 8.62 16.60
N TRP A 553 11.15 7.82 17.38
CA TRP A 553 12.13 6.86 16.89
C TRP A 553 11.85 5.48 17.49
N LEU A 554 11.53 4.52 16.64
CA LEU A 554 11.24 3.15 17.04
C LEU A 554 12.38 2.24 16.61
N MET A 555 12.75 1.31 17.47
CA MET A 555 13.65 0.21 17.17
C MET A 555 12.94 -1.10 17.37
N ASN A 556 12.99 -1.97 16.35
CA ASN A 556 12.45 -3.31 16.39
C ASN A 556 13.59 -4.33 16.23
N PHE A 557 13.45 -5.48 16.87
CA PHE A 557 14.35 -6.61 16.74
C PHE A 557 13.58 -7.84 16.31
N GLY A 558 14.17 -8.69 15.47
CA GLY A 558 13.59 -9.96 15.07
C GLY A 558 14.61 -11.05 14.89
N LEU A 559 14.17 -12.28 15.16
CA LEU A 559 14.94 -13.50 15.06
C LEU A 559 14.11 -14.56 14.34
N ASN A 560 14.68 -15.20 13.32
CA ASN A 560 14.08 -16.34 12.63
C ASN A 560 15.05 -17.52 12.71
N TYR A 561 14.56 -18.68 13.14
CA TYR A 561 15.33 -19.91 13.21
C TYR A 561 14.63 -21.05 12.49
N THR A 562 15.28 -21.60 11.47
CA THR A 562 14.82 -22.78 10.74
C THR A 562 15.27 -24.04 11.48
N ILE A 563 14.36 -24.65 12.23
CA ILE A 563 14.63 -25.87 13.01
C ILE A 563 14.95 -27.03 12.05
N SER A 564 14.09 -27.19 11.05
CA SER A 564 14.21 -28.19 9.97
C SER A 564 13.58 -27.65 8.69
N PRO A 565 13.65 -28.33 7.55
CA PRO A 565 12.92 -27.92 6.35
C PRO A 565 11.40 -27.74 6.56
N LEU A 566 10.83 -28.49 7.53
CA LEU A 566 9.40 -28.46 7.85
C LEU A 566 9.03 -27.40 8.89
N TYR A 567 9.94 -27.04 9.81
CA TYR A 567 9.62 -26.20 10.97
C TYR A 567 10.52 -24.98 11.06
N SER A 568 9.92 -23.83 11.25
CA SER A 568 10.65 -22.60 11.61
C SER A 568 9.90 -21.82 12.70
N ILE A 569 10.67 -21.14 13.53
CA ILE A 569 10.16 -20.25 14.58
C ILE A 569 10.69 -18.86 14.36
N SER A 570 9.85 -17.86 14.55
CA SER A 570 10.24 -16.46 14.51
C SER A 570 9.79 -15.75 15.79
N MET A 571 10.61 -14.79 16.22
CA MET A 571 10.31 -13.90 17.32
C MET A 571 10.56 -12.47 16.88
N ARG A 572 9.67 -11.57 17.26
CA ARG A 572 9.81 -10.13 17.02
C ARG A 572 9.50 -9.36 18.30
N VAL A 573 10.31 -8.35 18.57
CA VAL A 573 10.08 -7.36 19.62
C VAL A 573 10.02 -5.99 18.95
N ASN A 574 8.87 -5.33 19.06
CA ASN A 574 8.67 -3.99 18.52
C ASN A 574 8.85 -2.96 19.61
N ASN A 575 9.29 -1.75 19.20
CA ASN A 575 9.48 -0.61 20.10
C ASN A 575 10.30 -0.99 21.34
N VAL A 576 11.52 -1.52 21.11
CA VAL A 576 12.41 -2.08 22.15
C VAL A 576 12.69 -1.07 23.27
N PHE A 577 12.72 0.23 22.97
CA PHE A 577 13.01 1.29 23.95
C PHE A 577 11.75 1.84 24.65
N ASN A 578 10.59 1.22 24.41
CA ASN A 578 9.29 1.63 24.99
C ASN A 578 8.98 3.11 24.78
N GLN A 579 9.29 3.62 23.57
CA GLN A 579 8.97 4.99 23.18
C GLN A 579 7.45 5.20 23.19
N GLU A 580 6.99 6.18 23.92
CA GLU A 580 5.61 6.65 23.84
C GLU A 580 5.41 7.50 22.59
N TYR A 581 4.41 7.18 21.79
CA TYR A 581 4.16 7.89 20.53
C TYR A 581 2.72 7.80 20.05
N GLN A 582 2.36 8.76 19.20
CA GLN A 582 1.08 8.85 18.52
C GLN A 582 1.33 9.08 17.02
N THR A 583 0.45 8.56 16.18
CA THR A 583 0.39 8.86 14.74
C THR A 583 -0.85 9.67 14.38
N GLN A 584 -1.81 9.75 15.29
CA GLN A 584 -2.98 10.60 15.28
C GLN A 584 -3.22 11.15 16.69
N GLU A 585 -3.67 12.39 16.78
CA GLU A 585 -3.94 13.07 18.04
C GLU A 585 -4.90 12.26 18.91
N ASN A 586 -4.55 12.09 20.20
CA ASN A 586 -5.26 11.28 21.18
C ASN A 586 -5.38 9.77 20.84
N ARG A 587 -4.53 9.25 19.94
CA ARG A 587 -4.48 7.84 19.56
C ARG A 587 -3.08 7.28 19.83
N TRP A 588 -2.85 6.90 21.07
CA TRP A 588 -1.60 6.31 21.50
C TRP A 588 -1.35 4.97 20.81
N GLN A 589 -0.11 4.71 20.51
CA GLN A 589 0.35 3.43 19.96
C GLN A 589 0.99 2.58 21.07
N PRO A 590 1.04 1.24 20.89
CA PRO A 590 1.60 0.37 21.91
C PRO A 590 3.08 0.67 22.20
N GLY A 591 3.47 0.55 23.47
CA GLY A 591 4.85 0.50 23.90
C GLY A 591 5.55 -0.79 23.44
N THR A 592 6.57 -1.24 24.19
CA THR A 592 7.26 -2.50 23.87
C THR A 592 6.28 -3.66 23.81
N ASN A 593 6.31 -4.40 22.69
CA ASN A 593 5.44 -5.55 22.48
C ASN A 593 6.17 -6.62 21.67
N TYR A 594 5.73 -7.86 21.81
CA TYR A 594 6.34 -9.01 21.16
C TYR A 594 5.33 -9.86 20.40
N ASN A 595 5.85 -10.63 19.45
CA ASN A 595 5.13 -11.67 18.72
C ASN A 595 6.07 -12.87 18.50
N ILE A 596 5.56 -14.08 18.71
CA ILE A 596 6.24 -15.34 18.41
C ILE A 596 5.37 -16.09 17.41
N GLN A 597 5.98 -16.66 16.38
CA GLN A 597 5.29 -17.41 15.33
C GLN A 597 5.98 -18.73 15.06
N LEU A 598 5.18 -19.79 14.95
CA LEU A 598 5.58 -21.10 14.45
C LEU A 598 5.08 -21.26 13.02
N GLN A 599 5.95 -21.66 12.12
CA GLN A 599 5.61 -22.03 10.74
C GLN A 599 5.88 -23.52 10.52
N ILE A 600 4.92 -24.21 9.91
CA ILE A 600 5.00 -25.61 9.53
C ILE A 600 4.76 -25.71 8.03
N LYS A 601 5.64 -26.40 7.30
CA LYS A 601 5.55 -26.65 5.84
C LYS A 601 5.47 -28.16 5.60
N PHE A 602 4.63 -28.58 4.64
CA PHE A 602 4.46 -29.96 4.23
C PHE A 602 4.64 -30.11 2.73
#